data_2f004cce5afdf2d56170550062a9affe
#
_entry.id   2f004cce5afdf2d56170550062a9affe
#
_cell.length_a   1.000
_cell.length_b   1.000
_cell.length_c   1.000
_cell.angle_alpha   90.00
_cell.angle_beta   90.00
_cell.angle_gamma   90.00
#
_symmetry.space_group_name_H-M   'P 1'
#
loop_
_entity.id
_entity.type
_entity.pdbx_description
1 polymer ?
#
loop_
_entity_poly.entity_id
_entity_poly.type
_entity_poly.pdbx_seq_one_letter_code
_entity_poly.pdbx_strand_id
1 'polypeptide(L)'
;MRRTQFRPRAVSDTTARSRRAGRHTKQPADGTGSRKLRSRVLIAGAVIVVAVVAWVGVQLLRPVPPMTLAVSVTTMRVLPGPAPRPDWPGQAEAAVGLPGTGLLGTHGGSQPVPIASLAKIMTAYLVLSGHPLSAGASGPAITVTAADASAYASDQRQGQSVVRVTRGETLTERQALEAMLIPSGNNIASLLARWDAGTEGAFVAKMNARARSLGLRQTRYADASGADPATVSTAADQFRLTLLALQIPAFRQTVAMAQVTLPVAGLTYNVNAALGHDGITGVKTGSSSQAGGCLAFAAARTVAGSQVTIVGVMLGVRATATQPSELDGVISASENLLSSVGGDLEHVQVIRPGTVLGNVSSAWTAGSAAVAATGIAVTAWPGTPVTVTVTPRPLGRRAGPP
;
A
#
# COMPACT_ATOMS: atom_id res chain seq x y z
N MET A 1 -55.57 6.14 18.88
CA MET A 1 -56.46 6.51 20.00
C MET A 1 -55.98 7.79 20.65
N ARG A 2 -56.93 8.73 20.71
CA ARG A 2 -57.02 9.97 21.48
C ARG A 2 -56.03 11.11 21.24
N ARG A 3 -56.54 12.04 20.46
CA ARG A 3 -56.30 13.50 20.45
C ARG A 3 -56.66 14.10 21.82
N THR A 4 -55.99 15.20 22.24
CA THR A 4 -56.66 16.24 22.98
C THR A 4 -56.07 17.60 22.58
N GLN A 5 -56.91 18.40 21.91
CA GLN A 5 -56.79 19.85 21.69
C GLN A 5 -57.28 20.56 22.95
N PHE A 6 -56.73 21.72 23.25
CA PHE A 6 -57.44 22.73 23.96
C PHE A 6 -57.15 24.13 23.40
N ARG A 7 -58.18 24.80 23.01
CA ARG A 7 -58.34 26.22 22.63
C ARG A 7 -59.33 26.86 23.62
N PRO A 8 -59.68 28.16 23.53
CA PRO A 8 -59.24 29.29 24.30
C PRO A 8 -60.44 29.91 25.04
N ARG A 9 -60.33 31.03 25.79
CA ARG A 9 -61.43 31.90 26.07
C ARG A 9 -61.00 33.34 26.35
N ALA A 10 -61.61 34.24 25.60
CA ALA A 10 -61.71 35.69 25.79
C ALA A 10 -62.97 36.04 26.64
N VAL A 11 -62.94 37.13 27.31
CA VAL A 11 -64.09 37.97 27.69
C VAL A 11 -63.49 39.32 28.05
N SER A 12 -63.70 40.47 27.28
CA SER A 12 -64.78 41.54 27.27
C SER A 12 -65.29 41.93 28.68
N ASP A 13 -65.40 43.10 29.05
CA ASP A 13 -66.16 44.28 28.67
C ASP A 13 -66.00 45.42 29.72
N THR A 14 -65.96 46.60 29.37
CA THR A 14 -67.04 47.66 29.23
C THR A 14 -67.09 48.71 30.34
N THR A 15 -67.31 49.94 29.86
CA THR A 15 -67.99 51.12 30.36
C THR A 15 -67.15 52.16 31.13
N ALA A 16 -67.17 53.37 30.80
CA ALA A 16 -67.94 54.44 30.18
C ALA A 16 -67.96 55.68 31.08
N ARG A 17 -68.01 56.89 30.48
CA ARG A 17 -68.50 58.22 30.94
C ARG A 17 -67.63 59.01 31.92
N SER A 18 -67.45 60.33 31.86
CA SER A 18 -68.15 61.41 31.16
C SER A 18 -67.37 62.72 31.29
N ARG A 19 -67.49 63.53 30.27
CA ARG A 19 -67.56 65.02 30.21
C ARG A 19 -66.98 65.89 31.33
N ARG A 20 -66.11 66.85 30.98
CA ARG A 20 -66.47 68.31 31.04
C ARG A 20 -65.41 69.16 30.30
N ALA A 21 -65.93 70.13 29.58
CA ALA A 21 -65.24 71.13 28.79
C ALA A 21 -64.53 72.17 29.66
N GLY A 22 -63.46 72.70 29.17
CA GLY A 22 -62.78 73.89 29.67
C GLY A 22 -61.97 74.54 28.56
N ARG A 23 -62.53 75.57 27.99
CA ARG A 23 -61.93 76.50 27.04
C ARG A 23 -60.82 77.29 27.71
N HIS A 24 -59.61 77.35 27.20
CA HIS A 24 -58.76 78.55 27.26
C HIS A 24 -57.69 78.60 26.21
N THR A 25 -57.79 79.59 25.40
CA THR A 25 -56.80 80.50 24.72
C THR A 25 -55.46 79.95 24.22
N LYS A 26 -55.33 80.21 22.94
CA LYS A 26 -54.10 80.17 22.17
C LYS A 26 -53.00 81.09 22.67
N GLN A 27 -51.80 80.62 22.78
CA GLN A 27 -50.61 81.43 22.64
C GLN A 27 -49.61 80.65 21.70
N PRO A 28 -48.94 81.34 20.75
CA PRO A 28 -48.07 80.66 19.76
C PRO A 28 -46.73 80.32 20.41
N ALA A 29 -46.39 79.06 20.45
CA ALA A 29 -45.08 78.65 20.90
C ALA A 29 -44.14 78.45 19.71
N ASP A 30 -43.00 79.10 19.79
CA ASP A 30 -41.87 79.18 18.91
C ASP A 30 -41.51 77.90 18.21
N GLY A 31 -41.47 77.89 16.88
CA GLY A 31 -41.19 76.80 15.99
C GLY A 31 -39.71 76.44 15.83
N THR A 32 -38.81 76.76 16.78
CA THR A 32 -37.37 76.53 16.68
C THR A 32 -36.85 75.25 17.34
N GLY A 33 -37.66 74.72 18.31
CA GLY A 33 -37.28 73.46 19.05
C GLY A 33 -37.43 72.18 18.20
N SER A 34 -38.48 72.13 17.38
CA SER A 34 -38.85 70.90 16.67
C SER A 34 -37.91 70.59 15.49
N ARG A 35 -37.31 71.59 14.82
CA ARG A 35 -36.34 71.43 13.75
C ARG A 35 -35.02 70.85 14.30
N LYS A 36 -34.51 71.34 15.42
CA LYS A 36 -33.30 70.84 16.07
C LYS A 36 -33.44 69.40 16.58
N LEU A 37 -34.61 68.99 17.06
CA LEU A 37 -34.90 67.65 17.51
C LEU A 37 -34.96 66.65 16.32
N ARG A 38 -35.68 67.06 15.24
CA ARG A 38 -35.73 66.23 13.99
C ARG A 38 -34.35 66.05 13.36
N SER A 39 -33.54 67.10 13.30
CA SER A 39 -32.16 67.03 12.79
C SER A 39 -31.28 66.13 13.64
N ARG A 40 -31.39 66.18 14.96
CA ARG A 40 -30.66 65.27 15.88
C ARG A 40 -31.09 63.80 15.73
N VAL A 41 -32.40 63.55 15.56
CA VAL A 41 -32.92 62.18 15.29
C VAL A 41 -32.47 61.67 13.94
N LEU A 42 -32.45 62.50 12.90
CA LEU A 42 -31.92 62.12 11.56
C LEU A 42 -30.41 61.84 11.59
N ILE A 43 -29.62 62.65 12.31
CA ILE A 43 -28.19 62.46 12.48
C ILE A 43 -27.93 61.17 13.26
N ALA A 44 -28.66 60.92 14.33
CA ALA A 44 -28.55 59.68 15.13
C ALA A 44 -28.91 58.44 14.28
N GLY A 45 -29.98 58.54 13.48
CA GLY A 45 -30.36 57.47 12.54
C GLY A 45 -29.28 57.20 11.47
N ALA A 46 -28.69 58.24 10.89
CA ALA A 46 -27.60 58.12 9.92
C ALA A 46 -26.35 57.48 10.55
N VAL A 47 -26.00 57.88 11.78
CA VAL A 47 -24.88 57.27 12.53
C VAL A 47 -25.12 55.77 12.79
N ILE A 48 -26.33 55.39 13.17
CA ILE A 48 -26.70 53.98 13.39
C ILE A 48 -26.59 53.20 12.08
N VAL A 49 -27.09 53.74 10.97
CA VAL A 49 -26.98 53.09 9.65
C VAL A 49 -25.52 52.91 9.25
N VAL A 50 -24.69 53.94 9.39
CA VAL A 50 -23.25 53.85 9.10
C VAL A 50 -22.58 52.83 10.01
N ALA A 51 -22.90 52.79 11.29
CA ALA A 51 -22.35 51.81 12.23
C ALA A 51 -22.77 50.37 11.86
N VAL A 52 -24.03 50.17 11.45
CA VAL A 52 -24.53 48.86 10.99
C VAL A 52 -23.82 48.44 9.68
N VAL A 53 -23.70 49.37 8.73
CA VAL A 53 -22.99 49.08 7.46
C VAL A 53 -21.51 48.75 7.71
N ALA A 54 -20.85 49.52 8.58
CA ALA A 54 -19.48 49.26 8.97
C ALA A 54 -19.35 47.90 9.69
N TRP A 55 -20.26 47.59 10.59
CA TRP A 55 -20.30 46.31 11.29
C TRP A 55 -20.52 45.15 10.33
N VAL A 56 -21.47 45.25 9.40
CA VAL A 56 -21.70 44.26 8.34
C VAL A 56 -20.47 44.11 7.47
N GLY A 57 -19.85 45.24 7.07
CA GLY A 57 -18.59 45.20 6.30
C GLY A 57 -17.47 44.45 7.03
N VAL A 58 -17.31 44.73 8.33
CA VAL A 58 -16.34 43.98 9.16
C VAL A 58 -16.68 42.49 9.23
N GLN A 59 -17.95 42.14 9.34
CA GLN A 59 -18.37 40.73 9.39
C GLN A 59 -18.14 40.03 8.05
N LEU A 60 -18.38 40.70 6.92
CA LEU A 60 -18.12 40.12 5.58
C LEU A 60 -16.63 39.97 5.24
N LEU A 61 -15.79 40.84 5.84
CA LEU A 61 -14.34 40.80 5.65
C LEU A 61 -13.60 39.92 6.66
N ARG A 62 -14.29 39.41 7.67
CA ARG A 62 -13.67 38.51 8.65
C ARG A 62 -13.16 37.24 7.96
N PRO A 63 -11.89 36.83 8.19
CA PRO A 63 -11.40 35.56 7.69
C PRO A 63 -12.19 34.40 8.31
N VAL A 64 -12.63 33.46 7.48
CA VAL A 64 -13.32 32.26 7.95
C VAL A 64 -12.33 31.48 8.84
N PRO A 65 -12.69 31.16 10.09
CA PRO A 65 -11.81 30.40 10.95
C PRO A 65 -11.55 29.00 10.38
N PRO A 66 -10.35 28.45 10.60
CA PRO A 66 -10.05 27.11 10.12
C PRO A 66 -11.00 26.09 10.75
N MET A 67 -11.46 25.14 9.94
CA MET A 67 -12.19 23.98 10.41
C MET A 67 -11.20 22.94 10.95
N THR A 68 -11.51 22.36 12.09
CA THR A 68 -10.76 21.29 12.71
C THR A 68 -11.60 20.02 12.71
N LEU A 69 -10.99 18.90 12.37
CA LEU A 69 -11.60 17.57 12.46
C LEU A 69 -11.05 16.86 13.70
N ALA A 70 -11.92 16.65 14.68
CA ALA A 70 -11.64 15.76 15.81
C ALA A 70 -12.04 14.34 15.40
N VAL A 71 -11.05 13.46 15.15
CA VAL A 71 -11.29 12.08 14.74
C VAL A 71 -11.80 11.27 15.92
N SER A 72 -12.91 10.53 15.72
CA SER A 72 -13.54 9.68 16.75
C SER A 72 -13.65 8.21 16.35
N VAL A 73 -13.26 7.86 15.13
CA VAL A 73 -13.28 6.46 14.68
C VAL A 73 -12.20 5.64 15.40
N THR A 74 -12.51 4.41 15.76
CA THR A 74 -11.53 3.46 16.28
C THR A 74 -10.46 3.22 15.22
N THR A 75 -9.21 3.56 15.54
CA THR A 75 -8.09 3.51 14.59
C THR A 75 -7.58 2.10 14.33
N MET A 76 -7.78 1.16 15.28
CA MET A 76 -7.39 -0.23 15.12
C MET A 76 -8.61 -1.13 15.26
N ARG A 77 -8.80 -2.05 14.33
CA ARG A 77 -9.84 -3.09 14.35
C ARG A 77 -9.20 -4.43 14.01
N VAL A 78 -9.64 -5.47 14.68
CA VAL A 78 -9.31 -6.85 14.33
C VAL A 78 -10.48 -7.37 13.51
N LEU A 79 -10.22 -7.98 12.37
CA LEU A 79 -11.27 -8.58 11.54
C LEU A 79 -11.91 -9.74 12.28
N PRO A 80 -13.24 -9.89 12.24
CA PRO A 80 -13.95 -10.96 12.95
C PRO A 80 -13.59 -12.35 12.40
N GLY A 81 -13.75 -13.36 13.23
CA GLY A 81 -13.50 -14.75 12.88
C GLY A 81 -12.16 -15.29 13.40
N PRO A 82 -12.00 -16.61 13.40
CA PRO A 82 -10.75 -17.26 13.80
C PRO A 82 -9.66 -17.01 12.74
N ALA A 83 -8.44 -16.72 13.20
CA ALA A 83 -7.29 -16.65 12.30
C ALA A 83 -7.08 -18.02 11.63
N PRO A 84 -6.68 -18.08 10.34
CA PRO A 84 -6.36 -19.33 9.67
C PRO A 84 -5.22 -20.06 10.37
N ARG A 85 -5.17 -21.36 10.17
CA ARG A 85 -4.10 -22.22 10.69
C ARG A 85 -3.22 -22.68 9.52
N PRO A 86 -2.15 -21.94 9.23
CA PRO A 86 -1.28 -22.29 8.11
C PRO A 86 -0.64 -23.66 8.33
N ASP A 87 -0.57 -24.46 7.29
CA ASP A 87 0.18 -25.72 7.27
C ASP A 87 1.67 -25.39 7.08
N TRP A 88 2.34 -25.12 8.21
CA TRP A 88 3.72 -24.73 8.22
C TRP A 88 4.65 -25.89 7.89
N PRO A 89 5.72 -25.67 7.12
CA PRO A 89 6.71 -26.70 6.81
C PRO A 89 7.49 -27.06 8.07
N GLY A 90 7.59 -28.33 8.42
CA GLY A 90 8.18 -28.87 9.65
C GLY A 90 9.41 -28.11 10.19
N GLN A 91 10.61 -28.33 9.60
CA GLN A 91 11.88 -27.71 10.05
C GLN A 91 12.34 -26.51 9.21
N ALA A 92 11.65 -26.18 8.12
CA ALA A 92 11.99 -25.08 7.25
C ALA A 92 11.47 -23.73 7.79
N GLU A 93 12.08 -22.63 7.34
CA GLU A 93 11.51 -21.31 7.59
C GLU A 93 10.42 -20.98 6.57
N ALA A 94 9.36 -20.30 7.02
CA ALA A 94 8.33 -19.82 6.12
C ALA A 94 7.78 -18.45 6.57
N ALA A 95 7.27 -17.71 5.60
CA ALA A 95 6.51 -16.49 5.80
C ALA A 95 5.41 -16.41 4.74
N VAL A 96 4.20 -16.02 5.13
CA VAL A 96 3.08 -15.82 4.20
C VAL A 96 2.28 -14.58 4.58
N GLY A 97 1.74 -13.88 3.58
CA GLY A 97 0.98 -12.64 3.81
C GLY A 97 0.42 -12.06 2.52
N LEU A 98 -0.10 -10.83 2.62
CA LEU A 98 -0.68 -10.08 1.52
C LEU A 98 0.02 -8.73 1.34
N PRO A 99 0.09 -8.20 0.11
CA PRO A 99 0.41 -6.80 -0.12
C PRO A 99 -0.59 -5.89 0.62
N GLY A 100 -0.06 -4.91 1.35
CA GLY A 100 -0.88 -3.90 2.05
C GLY A 100 -1.33 -4.29 3.46
N THR A 101 -1.59 -5.57 3.76
CA THR A 101 -1.92 -6.02 5.12
C THR A 101 -0.71 -6.60 5.86
N GLY A 102 0.33 -7.02 5.13
CA GLY A 102 1.55 -7.55 5.70
C GLY A 102 1.50 -9.07 5.93
N LEU A 103 2.31 -9.53 6.87
CA LEU A 103 2.43 -10.95 7.22
C LEU A 103 1.17 -11.45 7.93
N LEU A 104 0.63 -12.59 7.48
CA LEU A 104 -0.28 -13.41 8.27
C LEU A 104 0.51 -14.08 9.41
N GLY A 105 1.68 -14.62 9.10
CA GLY A 105 2.55 -15.27 10.08
C GLY A 105 3.90 -15.67 9.50
N THR A 106 4.74 -16.15 10.40
CA THR A 106 6.05 -16.74 10.11
C THR A 106 6.22 -18.03 10.86
N HIS A 107 7.02 -18.94 10.33
CA HIS A 107 7.40 -20.21 10.95
C HIS A 107 8.92 -20.40 10.87
N GLY A 108 9.46 -21.18 11.79
CA GLY A 108 10.90 -21.46 11.87
C GLY A 108 11.67 -20.37 12.63
N GLY A 109 12.99 -20.40 12.47
CA GLY A 109 13.87 -19.49 13.20
C GLY A 109 13.85 -18.04 12.68
N SER A 110 14.44 -17.17 13.47
CA SER A 110 14.76 -15.79 13.05
C SER A 110 16.24 -15.64 12.67
N GLN A 111 17.01 -16.74 12.61
CA GLN A 111 18.41 -16.73 12.23
C GLN A 111 18.54 -16.82 10.72
N PRO A 112 19.42 -16.00 10.11
CA PRO A 112 19.59 -16.03 8.67
C PRO A 112 20.15 -17.40 8.20
N VAL A 113 19.49 -17.94 7.18
CA VAL A 113 19.90 -19.20 6.51
C VAL A 113 20.31 -18.93 5.06
N PRO A 114 21.12 -19.82 4.43
CA PRO A 114 21.42 -19.72 3.00
C PRO A 114 20.14 -19.72 2.17
N ILE A 115 20.07 -18.83 1.16
CA ILE A 115 18.84 -18.60 0.37
C ILE A 115 18.96 -19.01 -1.09
N ALA A 116 20.12 -19.54 -1.49
CA ALA A 116 20.37 -19.92 -2.86
C ALA A 116 19.90 -18.82 -3.85
N SER A 117 19.38 -19.24 -4.99
CA SER A 117 18.98 -18.34 -6.08
C SER A 117 17.85 -17.35 -5.77
N LEU A 118 17.28 -17.30 -4.54
CA LEU A 118 16.41 -16.21 -4.14
C LEU A 118 17.16 -14.87 -4.10
N ALA A 119 18.49 -14.88 -3.95
CA ALA A 119 19.33 -13.69 -4.07
C ALA A 119 19.08 -12.88 -5.37
N LYS A 120 18.71 -13.56 -6.46
CA LYS A 120 18.42 -12.94 -7.75
C LYS A 120 17.20 -12.01 -7.73
N ILE A 121 16.33 -12.12 -6.70
CA ILE A 121 15.25 -11.14 -6.47
C ILE A 121 15.85 -9.77 -6.15
N MET A 122 16.87 -9.70 -5.27
CA MET A 122 17.57 -8.44 -4.97
C MET A 122 18.34 -7.93 -6.19
N THR A 123 19.00 -8.82 -6.92
CA THR A 123 19.72 -8.46 -8.14
C THR A 123 18.80 -7.83 -9.17
N ALA A 124 17.66 -8.46 -9.48
CA ALA A 124 16.65 -7.90 -10.37
C ALA A 124 16.04 -6.59 -9.85
N TYR A 125 15.75 -6.52 -8.54
CA TYR A 125 15.23 -5.34 -7.90
C TYR A 125 16.17 -4.13 -8.03
N LEU A 126 17.49 -4.34 -7.85
CA LEU A 126 18.49 -3.27 -7.98
C LEU A 126 18.68 -2.84 -9.43
N VAL A 127 18.80 -3.80 -10.35
CA VAL A 127 18.92 -3.52 -11.79
C VAL A 127 17.71 -2.69 -12.25
N LEU A 128 16.50 -3.14 -12.00
CA LEU A 128 15.28 -2.43 -12.41
C LEU A 128 15.03 -1.13 -11.64
N SER A 129 15.64 -0.94 -10.47
CA SER A 129 15.61 0.35 -9.76
C SER A 129 16.57 1.37 -10.35
N GLY A 130 17.73 0.93 -10.85
CA GLY A 130 18.73 1.76 -11.51
C GLY A 130 18.45 2.00 -13.00
N HIS A 131 17.87 1.01 -13.65
CA HIS A 131 17.56 0.96 -15.08
C HIS A 131 16.07 0.59 -15.28
N PRO A 132 15.12 1.50 -15.08
CA PRO A 132 13.70 1.18 -15.15
C PRO A 132 13.26 0.78 -16.56
N LEU A 133 12.63 -0.39 -16.69
CA LEU A 133 12.06 -0.88 -17.95
C LEU A 133 10.56 -0.54 -18.03
N SER A 134 10.18 0.24 -19.02
CA SER A 134 8.78 0.42 -19.39
C SER A 134 8.18 -0.88 -19.96
N ALA A 135 6.84 -0.96 -19.99
CA ALA A 135 6.15 -2.09 -20.59
C ALA A 135 6.60 -2.29 -22.06
N GLY A 136 7.03 -3.51 -22.39
CA GLY A 136 7.52 -3.86 -23.75
C GLY A 136 8.91 -3.34 -24.11
N ALA A 137 9.54 -2.47 -23.30
CA ALA A 137 10.90 -1.99 -23.59
C ALA A 137 11.94 -3.10 -23.43
N SER A 138 12.91 -3.13 -24.34
CA SER A 138 14.03 -4.08 -24.28
C SER A 138 15.15 -3.62 -23.32
N GLY A 139 15.24 -2.31 -23.06
CA GLY A 139 16.35 -1.72 -22.34
C GLY A 139 17.65 -1.65 -23.15
N PRO A 140 18.74 -1.15 -22.56
CA PRO A 140 20.04 -1.09 -23.19
C PRO A 140 20.61 -2.46 -23.53
N ALA A 141 21.55 -2.47 -24.47
CA ALA A 141 22.27 -3.68 -24.89
C ALA A 141 23.47 -3.94 -23.97
N ILE A 142 23.62 -5.18 -23.55
CA ILE A 142 24.70 -5.67 -22.68
C ILE A 142 25.53 -6.65 -23.48
N THR A 143 26.80 -6.35 -23.68
CA THR A 143 27.71 -7.23 -24.43
C THR A 143 28.40 -8.25 -23.52
N VAL A 144 28.33 -9.51 -23.89
CA VAL A 144 29.03 -10.62 -23.22
C VAL A 144 30.54 -10.52 -23.51
N THR A 145 31.32 -10.31 -22.46
CA THR A 145 32.80 -10.24 -22.57
C THR A 145 33.43 -11.63 -22.64
N ALA A 146 34.73 -11.67 -22.89
CA ALA A 146 35.51 -12.92 -22.80
C ALA A 146 35.49 -13.49 -21.37
N ALA A 147 35.51 -12.60 -20.35
CA ALA A 147 35.43 -13.01 -18.94
C ALA A 147 34.08 -13.66 -18.63
N ASP A 148 32.96 -13.12 -19.15
CA ASP A 148 31.62 -13.70 -18.97
C ASP A 148 31.49 -15.09 -19.60
N ALA A 149 32.03 -15.28 -20.82
CA ALA A 149 32.02 -16.56 -21.47
C ALA A 149 32.91 -17.60 -20.72
N SER A 150 34.03 -17.15 -20.14
CA SER A 150 34.90 -18.01 -19.31
C SER A 150 34.23 -18.37 -17.98
N ALA A 151 33.51 -17.40 -17.33
CA ALA A 151 32.72 -17.63 -16.12
C ALA A 151 31.62 -18.68 -16.39
N TYR A 152 30.87 -18.54 -17.50
CA TYR A 152 29.89 -19.55 -17.92
C TYR A 152 30.49 -20.94 -17.97
N ALA A 153 31.64 -21.13 -18.65
CA ALA A 153 32.29 -22.44 -18.78
C ALA A 153 32.80 -22.99 -17.44
N SER A 154 33.21 -22.12 -16.51
CA SER A 154 33.63 -22.50 -15.17
C SER A 154 32.44 -22.93 -14.31
N ASP A 155 31.40 -22.14 -14.28
CA ASP A 155 30.19 -22.39 -13.48
C ASP A 155 29.46 -23.66 -13.96
N GLN A 156 29.45 -23.90 -15.29
CA GLN A 156 28.89 -25.11 -15.87
C GLN A 156 29.63 -26.36 -15.38
N ARG A 157 30.96 -26.31 -15.31
CA ARG A 157 31.77 -27.44 -14.80
C ARG A 157 31.55 -27.70 -13.31
N GLN A 158 31.14 -26.68 -12.57
CA GLN A 158 30.79 -26.77 -11.15
C GLN A 158 29.34 -27.23 -10.94
N GLY A 159 28.58 -27.51 -12.00
CA GLY A 159 27.19 -27.95 -11.91
C GLY A 159 26.23 -26.85 -11.49
N GLN A 160 26.64 -25.57 -11.63
CA GLN A 160 25.78 -24.45 -11.32
C GLN A 160 24.67 -24.26 -12.38
N SER A 161 23.58 -23.59 -12.00
CA SER A 161 22.56 -23.14 -12.96
C SER A 161 23.14 -22.02 -13.83
N VAL A 162 23.31 -22.27 -15.12
CA VAL A 162 23.91 -21.34 -16.06
C VAL A 162 23.08 -21.21 -17.33
N VAL A 163 23.20 -20.08 -18.00
CA VAL A 163 22.65 -19.85 -19.34
C VAL A 163 23.80 -19.76 -20.34
N ARG A 164 23.71 -20.52 -21.43
CA ARG A 164 24.72 -20.52 -22.46
C ARG A 164 24.87 -19.13 -23.07
N VAL A 165 26.09 -18.63 -23.08
CA VAL A 165 26.46 -17.34 -23.68
C VAL A 165 27.79 -17.51 -24.47
N THR A 166 27.99 -16.64 -25.44
CA THR A 166 29.23 -16.58 -26.20
C THR A 166 29.84 -15.19 -26.18
N ARG A 167 31.18 -15.11 -26.27
CA ARG A 167 31.88 -13.82 -26.37
C ARG A 167 31.35 -13.00 -27.56
N GLY A 168 31.05 -11.75 -27.34
CA GLY A 168 30.51 -10.82 -28.33
C GLY A 168 29.00 -10.89 -28.54
N GLU A 169 28.33 -11.84 -27.90
CA GLU A 169 26.86 -11.85 -27.85
C GLU A 169 26.34 -10.59 -27.19
N THR A 170 25.22 -10.10 -27.67
CA THR A 170 24.53 -8.95 -27.07
C THR A 170 23.16 -9.39 -26.59
N LEU A 171 22.90 -9.19 -25.30
CA LEU A 171 21.61 -9.34 -24.68
C LEU A 171 21.04 -7.96 -24.39
N THR A 172 19.75 -7.75 -24.60
CA THR A 172 19.10 -6.58 -24.03
C THR A 172 18.98 -6.75 -22.52
N GLU A 173 18.83 -5.66 -21.78
CA GLU A 173 18.60 -5.71 -20.32
C GLU A 173 17.45 -6.66 -19.98
N ARG A 174 16.34 -6.58 -20.72
CA ARG A 174 15.19 -7.49 -20.57
C ARG A 174 15.59 -8.94 -20.75
N GLN A 175 16.31 -9.28 -21.83
CA GLN A 175 16.77 -10.65 -22.08
C GLN A 175 17.73 -11.15 -21.00
N ALA A 176 18.59 -10.28 -20.47
CA ALA A 176 19.46 -10.64 -19.36
C ALA A 176 18.67 -10.89 -18.06
N LEU A 177 17.66 -10.09 -17.75
CA LEU A 177 16.76 -10.34 -16.62
C LEU A 177 15.96 -11.64 -16.80
N GLU A 178 15.45 -11.90 -17.98
CA GLU A 178 14.77 -13.14 -18.34
C GLU A 178 15.70 -14.36 -18.19
N ALA A 179 16.91 -14.27 -18.71
CA ALA A 179 17.94 -15.31 -18.59
C ALA A 179 18.38 -15.57 -17.13
N MET A 180 18.37 -14.57 -16.29
CA MET A 180 18.66 -14.69 -14.86
C MET A 180 17.50 -15.29 -14.07
N LEU A 181 16.27 -14.85 -14.32
CA LEU A 181 15.11 -15.18 -13.47
C LEU A 181 14.43 -16.48 -13.88
N ILE A 182 14.27 -16.75 -15.17
CA ILE A 182 13.53 -17.90 -15.73
C ILE A 182 14.32 -19.20 -15.55
N PRO A 183 15.49 -19.41 -16.21
CA PRO A 183 16.30 -20.61 -16.00
C PRO A 183 17.26 -20.48 -14.80
N SER A 184 17.20 -19.39 -14.07
CA SER A 184 18.05 -19.17 -12.89
C SER A 184 19.56 -19.02 -13.17
N GLY A 185 19.96 -18.38 -14.29
CA GLY A 185 21.37 -18.25 -14.70
C GLY A 185 22.23 -17.48 -13.69
N ASN A 186 23.20 -18.18 -13.03
CA ASN A 186 24.14 -17.55 -12.09
C ASN A 186 25.12 -16.64 -12.83
N ASN A 187 25.68 -17.12 -13.95
CA ASN A 187 26.56 -16.34 -14.81
C ASN A 187 25.91 -15.05 -15.34
N ILE A 188 24.60 -15.06 -15.54
CA ILE A 188 23.84 -13.85 -15.95
C ILE A 188 23.65 -12.89 -14.79
N ALA A 189 23.48 -13.39 -13.55
CA ALA A 189 23.45 -12.54 -12.37
C ALA A 189 24.78 -11.78 -12.20
N SER A 190 25.90 -12.46 -12.35
CA SER A 190 27.25 -11.87 -12.35
C SER A 190 27.45 -10.86 -13.50
N LEU A 191 26.97 -11.19 -14.72
CA LEU A 191 26.98 -10.27 -15.86
C LEU A 191 26.21 -8.97 -15.56
N LEU A 192 24.98 -9.07 -15.08
CA LEU A 192 24.15 -7.93 -14.69
C LEU A 192 24.79 -7.12 -13.56
N ALA A 193 25.39 -7.79 -12.58
CA ALA A 193 26.10 -7.13 -11.49
C ALA A 193 27.28 -6.27 -11.97
N ARG A 194 28.09 -6.82 -12.89
CA ARG A 194 29.20 -6.06 -13.50
C ARG A 194 28.70 -4.94 -14.39
N TRP A 195 27.65 -5.17 -15.16
CA TRP A 195 27.05 -4.14 -16.00
C TRP A 195 26.52 -2.96 -15.20
N ASP A 196 25.83 -3.21 -14.07
CA ASP A 196 25.21 -2.16 -13.24
C ASP A 196 26.24 -1.41 -12.36
N ALA A 197 27.29 -2.08 -11.87
CA ALA A 197 28.19 -1.52 -10.86
C ALA A 197 29.69 -1.59 -11.24
N GLY A 198 30.04 -2.03 -12.44
CA GLY A 198 31.42 -2.16 -12.91
C GLY A 198 32.10 -3.44 -12.43
N THR A 199 31.86 -3.88 -11.18
CA THR A 199 32.35 -5.14 -10.62
C THR A 199 31.28 -5.84 -9.81
N GLU A 200 31.36 -7.17 -9.68
CA GLU A 200 30.44 -7.92 -8.83
C GLU A 200 30.58 -7.54 -7.36
N GLY A 201 31.81 -7.30 -6.87
CA GLY A 201 32.04 -6.85 -5.49
C GLY A 201 31.38 -5.48 -5.18
N ALA A 202 31.44 -4.53 -6.12
CA ALA A 202 30.73 -3.25 -5.99
C ALA A 202 29.20 -3.45 -5.97
N PHE A 203 28.69 -4.35 -6.80
CA PHE A 203 27.27 -4.69 -6.82
C PHE A 203 26.82 -5.37 -5.51
N VAL A 204 27.59 -6.31 -4.98
CA VAL A 204 27.33 -6.95 -3.68
C VAL A 204 27.31 -5.92 -2.55
N ALA A 205 28.23 -4.96 -2.58
CA ALA A 205 28.19 -3.83 -1.64
C ALA A 205 26.89 -3.01 -1.76
N LYS A 206 26.41 -2.77 -3.01
CA LYS A 206 25.12 -2.11 -3.30
C LYS A 206 23.93 -2.96 -2.80
N MET A 207 23.95 -4.30 -3.00
CA MET A 207 22.92 -5.21 -2.46
C MET A 207 22.81 -5.09 -0.94
N ASN A 208 23.94 -5.15 -0.24
CA ASN A 208 23.98 -5.06 1.21
C ASN A 208 23.57 -3.67 1.73
N ALA A 209 23.96 -2.60 1.04
CA ALA A 209 23.49 -1.24 1.37
C ALA A 209 21.97 -1.12 1.19
N ARG A 210 21.43 -1.70 0.11
CA ARG A 210 20.00 -1.69 -0.15
C ARG A 210 19.22 -2.53 0.87
N ALA A 211 19.71 -3.71 1.21
CA ALA A 211 19.12 -4.54 2.27
C ALA A 211 18.96 -3.75 3.58
N ARG A 212 20.01 -3.06 4.02
CA ARG A 212 19.96 -2.19 5.22
C ARG A 212 18.93 -1.08 5.07
N SER A 213 18.89 -0.39 3.92
CA SER A 213 17.94 0.72 3.68
C SER A 213 16.48 0.27 3.67
N LEU A 214 16.21 -0.97 3.26
CA LEU A 214 14.89 -1.60 3.26
C LEU A 214 14.53 -2.22 4.62
N GLY A 215 15.41 -2.17 5.61
CA GLY A 215 15.20 -2.77 6.92
C GLY A 215 15.28 -4.31 6.92
N LEU A 216 15.93 -4.91 5.93
CA LEU A 216 16.18 -6.36 5.86
C LEU A 216 17.38 -6.69 6.76
N ARG A 217 17.14 -6.73 8.05
CA ARG A 217 18.20 -6.73 9.08
C ARG A 217 18.93 -8.06 9.20
N GLN A 218 18.29 -9.13 8.75
CA GLN A 218 18.81 -10.50 8.78
C GLN A 218 19.25 -10.97 7.40
N THR A 219 19.54 -10.02 6.49
CA THR A 219 19.92 -10.32 5.12
C THR A 219 21.36 -9.86 4.84
N ARG A 220 22.17 -10.76 4.32
CA ARG A 220 23.53 -10.49 3.86
C ARG A 220 23.78 -11.20 2.53
N TYR A 221 24.30 -10.46 1.57
CA TYR A 221 24.70 -10.99 0.26
C TYR A 221 26.22 -11.11 0.20
N ALA A 222 26.72 -12.26 -0.25
CA ALA A 222 28.12 -12.53 -0.55
C ALA A 222 28.37 -12.53 -2.06
N ASP A 223 27.34 -12.81 -2.86
CA ASP A 223 27.37 -12.84 -4.33
C ASP A 223 26.04 -12.32 -4.91
N ALA A 224 25.97 -12.14 -6.23
CA ALA A 224 24.78 -11.65 -6.92
C ALA A 224 23.76 -12.75 -7.26
N SER A 225 24.14 -14.01 -7.18
CA SER A 225 23.34 -15.15 -7.64
C SER A 225 22.76 -16.01 -6.53
N GLY A 226 23.37 -15.99 -5.34
CA GLY A 226 23.09 -16.89 -4.22
C GLY A 226 23.79 -18.26 -4.34
N ALA A 227 24.82 -18.38 -5.20
CA ALA A 227 25.64 -19.57 -5.27
C ALA A 227 26.57 -19.72 -4.05
N ASP A 228 27.01 -18.59 -3.46
CA ASP A 228 27.77 -18.56 -2.23
C ASP A 228 26.85 -18.79 -1.03
N PRO A 229 27.07 -19.85 -0.20
CA PRO A 229 26.25 -20.13 0.96
C PRO A 229 26.32 -19.06 2.06
N ALA A 230 27.29 -18.12 1.99
CA ALA A 230 27.32 -16.94 2.85
C ALA A 230 26.31 -15.85 2.46
N THR A 231 25.60 -16.03 1.35
CA THR A 231 24.40 -15.25 0.98
C THR A 231 23.21 -15.80 1.76
N VAL A 232 22.85 -15.09 2.84
CA VAL A 232 21.89 -15.54 3.85
C VAL A 232 20.79 -14.52 4.08
N SER A 233 19.61 -15.02 4.48
CA SER A 233 18.46 -14.19 4.85
C SER A 233 17.47 -14.99 5.70
N THR A 234 16.33 -14.36 6.07
CA THR A 234 15.17 -15.01 6.68
C THR A 234 13.98 -14.99 5.74
N ALA A 235 13.00 -15.87 5.96
CA ALA A 235 11.77 -15.90 5.19
C ALA A 235 11.01 -14.55 5.27
N ALA A 236 11.01 -13.90 6.43
CA ALA A 236 10.37 -12.59 6.63
C ALA A 236 11.04 -11.46 5.83
N ASP A 237 12.38 -11.42 5.78
CA ASP A 237 13.11 -10.43 4.98
C ASP A 237 12.90 -10.66 3.48
N GLN A 238 12.95 -11.93 3.03
CA GLN A 238 12.69 -12.28 1.63
C GLN A 238 11.23 -12.01 1.24
N PHE A 239 10.27 -12.21 2.13
CA PHE A 239 8.87 -11.80 1.91
C PHE A 239 8.76 -10.29 1.63
N ARG A 240 9.38 -9.45 2.48
CA ARG A 240 9.39 -7.99 2.28
C ARG A 240 10.01 -7.59 0.95
N LEU A 241 11.15 -8.19 0.61
CA LEU A 241 11.83 -7.93 -0.66
C LEU A 241 10.96 -8.36 -1.84
N THR A 242 10.33 -9.53 -1.77
CA THR A 242 9.44 -10.05 -2.81
C THR A 242 8.25 -9.12 -3.05
N LEU A 243 7.62 -8.59 -1.98
CA LEU A 243 6.56 -7.59 -2.11
C LEU A 243 7.02 -6.34 -2.88
N LEU A 244 8.23 -5.84 -2.60
CA LEU A 244 8.78 -4.67 -3.27
C LEU A 244 9.11 -4.96 -4.74
N ALA A 245 9.71 -6.11 -5.04
CA ALA A 245 10.04 -6.52 -6.39
C ALA A 245 8.78 -6.71 -7.26
N LEU A 246 7.72 -7.27 -6.70
CA LEU A 246 6.44 -7.46 -7.39
C LEU A 246 5.72 -6.14 -7.72
N GLN A 247 6.08 -5.02 -7.09
CA GLN A 247 5.58 -3.70 -7.48
C GLN A 247 6.16 -3.22 -8.81
N ILE A 248 7.30 -3.77 -9.24
CA ILE A 248 7.96 -3.42 -10.51
C ILE A 248 7.30 -4.24 -11.63
N PRO A 249 6.60 -3.61 -12.60
CA PRO A 249 5.87 -4.35 -13.63
C PRO A 249 6.76 -5.29 -14.46
N ALA A 250 7.96 -4.86 -14.83
CA ALA A 250 8.91 -5.68 -15.60
C ALA A 250 9.31 -6.94 -14.83
N PHE A 251 9.59 -6.84 -13.53
CA PHE A 251 9.90 -8.00 -12.70
C PHE A 251 8.73 -8.98 -12.64
N ARG A 252 7.53 -8.47 -12.33
CA ARG A 252 6.31 -9.29 -12.22
C ARG A 252 5.99 -10.01 -13.52
N GLN A 253 6.16 -9.34 -14.67
CA GLN A 253 5.96 -9.94 -15.99
C GLN A 253 6.98 -11.06 -16.25
N THR A 254 8.26 -10.81 -15.98
CA THR A 254 9.33 -11.79 -16.23
C THR A 254 9.16 -13.06 -15.39
N VAL A 255 8.89 -12.95 -14.09
CA VAL A 255 8.77 -14.12 -13.21
C VAL A 255 7.52 -14.97 -13.50
N ALA A 256 6.55 -14.42 -14.21
CA ALA A 256 5.33 -15.12 -14.62
C ALA A 256 5.49 -15.86 -15.97
N MET A 257 6.61 -15.72 -16.67
CA MET A 257 6.84 -16.37 -17.95
C MET A 257 7.21 -17.84 -17.75
N ALA A 258 6.51 -18.74 -18.44
CA ALA A 258 6.83 -20.18 -18.41
C ALA A 258 8.09 -20.52 -19.22
N GLN A 259 8.41 -19.72 -20.23
CA GLN A 259 9.55 -19.94 -21.12
C GLN A 259 9.99 -18.64 -21.79
N VAL A 260 11.23 -18.62 -22.30
CA VAL A 260 11.79 -17.52 -23.09
C VAL A 260 12.70 -18.07 -24.18
N THR A 261 12.81 -17.38 -25.31
CA THR A 261 13.80 -17.66 -26.34
C THR A 261 14.89 -16.61 -26.26
N LEU A 262 16.13 -17.08 -25.98
CA LEU A 262 17.32 -16.24 -25.85
C LEU A 262 18.20 -16.39 -27.12
N PRO A 263 19.01 -15.38 -27.46
CA PRO A 263 19.75 -15.36 -28.73
C PRO A 263 20.64 -16.61 -28.95
N VAL A 264 21.49 -16.99 -27.99
CA VAL A 264 22.41 -18.11 -28.10
C VAL A 264 21.90 -19.35 -27.36
N ALA A 265 21.27 -19.19 -26.23
CA ALA A 265 20.75 -20.31 -25.44
C ALA A 265 19.51 -20.96 -26.06
N GLY A 266 18.79 -20.27 -26.94
CA GLY A 266 17.56 -20.76 -27.55
C GLY A 266 16.39 -20.80 -26.58
N LEU A 267 15.44 -21.70 -26.83
CA LEU A 267 14.25 -21.86 -25.96
C LEU A 267 14.67 -22.39 -24.59
N THR A 268 14.23 -21.70 -23.55
CA THR A 268 14.59 -21.97 -22.17
C THR A 268 13.35 -21.89 -21.30
N TYR A 269 13.20 -22.82 -20.37
CA TYR A 269 12.01 -22.95 -19.51
C TYR A 269 12.23 -22.41 -18.12
N ASN A 270 11.15 -22.00 -17.49
CA ASN A 270 11.17 -21.59 -16.10
C ASN A 270 11.37 -22.81 -15.19
N VAL A 271 12.37 -22.71 -14.31
CA VAL A 271 12.66 -23.76 -13.32
C VAL A 271 11.66 -23.81 -12.16
N ASN A 272 10.72 -22.88 -12.09
CA ASN A 272 9.64 -22.89 -11.13
C ASN A 272 8.48 -23.77 -11.61
N ALA A 273 8.52 -25.05 -11.30
CA ALA A 273 7.49 -25.99 -11.69
C ALA A 273 6.11 -25.74 -11.00
N ALA A 274 6.07 -24.93 -9.95
CA ALA A 274 4.80 -24.48 -9.34
C ALA A 274 4.05 -23.46 -10.20
N LEU A 275 4.69 -22.89 -11.23
CA LEU A 275 4.08 -21.84 -12.05
C LEU A 275 2.82 -22.35 -12.76
N GLY A 276 1.69 -21.66 -12.55
CA GLY A 276 0.38 -22.05 -13.08
C GLY A 276 -0.43 -22.96 -12.16
N HIS A 277 0.18 -23.63 -11.19
CA HIS A 277 -0.51 -24.48 -10.22
C HIS A 277 -1.11 -23.61 -9.11
N ASP A 278 -2.32 -23.91 -8.66
CA ASP A 278 -3.03 -23.19 -7.60
C ASP A 278 -2.97 -21.65 -7.71
N GLY A 279 -2.97 -21.14 -8.95
CA GLY A 279 -2.90 -19.70 -9.19
C GLY A 279 -1.53 -19.08 -8.93
N ILE A 280 -0.45 -19.87 -8.77
CA ILE A 280 0.92 -19.38 -8.61
C ILE A 280 1.37 -18.70 -9.91
N THR A 281 1.78 -17.43 -9.80
CA THR A 281 2.18 -16.57 -10.92
C THR A 281 3.69 -16.22 -10.91
N GLY A 282 4.45 -16.81 -10.03
CA GLY A 282 5.90 -16.56 -9.83
C GLY A 282 6.29 -17.05 -8.44
N VAL A 283 7.48 -16.81 -7.90
CA VAL A 283 8.44 -15.75 -8.26
C VAL A 283 9.81 -16.35 -8.56
N LYS A 284 10.43 -17.02 -7.58
CA LYS A 284 11.80 -17.54 -7.75
C LYS A 284 12.05 -18.78 -6.89
N THR A 285 12.58 -19.82 -7.50
CA THR A 285 13.12 -21.02 -6.83
C THR A 285 14.59 -20.87 -6.53
N GLY A 286 15.07 -21.62 -5.57
CA GLY A 286 16.49 -21.80 -5.29
C GLY A 286 16.74 -23.15 -4.64
N SER A 287 17.88 -23.77 -4.89
CA SER A 287 18.31 -24.96 -4.17
C SER A 287 19.83 -25.08 -4.15
N SER A 288 20.36 -25.60 -3.08
CA SER A 288 21.72 -26.09 -2.95
C SER A 288 21.79 -27.02 -1.74
N SER A 289 22.82 -27.86 -1.67
CA SER A 289 23.02 -28.76 -0.52
C SER A 289 23.06 -28.01 0.83
N GLN A 290 23.53 -26.76 0.85
CA GLN A 290 23.60 -25.91 2.04
C GLN A 290 22.24 -25.25 2.33
N ALA A 291 21.59 -24.73 1.30
CA ALA A 291 20.33 -23.99 1.46
C ALA A 291 19.10 -24.90 1.58
N GLY A 292 19.14 -26.13 1.07
CA GLY A 292 17.93 -26.89 0.82
C GLY A 292 17.10 -26.26 -0.30
N GLY A 293 15.84 -26.65 -0.38
CA GLY A 293 14.85 -26.04 -1.28
C GLY A 293 14.37 -24.70 -0.74
N CYS A 294 14.36 -23.68 -1.60
CA CYS A 294 13.90 -22.35 -1.33
C CYS A 294 12.90 -21.90 -2.42
N LEU A 295 11.79 -21.27 -2.03
CA LEU A 295 10.81 -20.73 -2.97
C LEU A 295 10.20 -19.44 -2.42
N ALA A 296 10.29 -18.37 -3.21
CA ALA A 296 9.40 -17.22 -3.07
C ALA A 296 8.28 -17.37 -4.10
N PHE A 297 7.03 -17.34 -3.68
CA PHE A 297 5.87 -17.47 -4.57
C PHE A 297 4.91 -16.29 -4.45
N ALA A 298 4.17 -16.05 -5.51
CA ALA A 298 3.01 -15.17 -5.54
C ALA A 298 1.85 -15.95 -6.17
N ALA A 299 0.70 -15.96 -5.53
CA ALA A 299 -0.47 -16.69 -6.02
C ALA A 299 -1.70 -15.78 -6.10
N ALA A 300 -2.36 -15.77 -7.25
CA ALA A 300 -3.58 -15.01 -7.45
C ALA A 300 -4.79 -15.77 -6.86
N ARG A 301 -5.69 -15.03 -6.20
CA ARG A 301 -6.98 -15.51 -5.71
C ARG A 301 -8.07 -14.52 -6.06
N THR A 302 -9.26 -15.03 -6.34
CA THR A 302 -10.45 -14.18 -6.53
C THR A 302 -11.32 -14.25 -5.28
N VAL A 303 -11.49 -13.13 -4.59
CA VAL A 303 -12.31 -13.03 -3.37
C VAL A 303 -13.35 -11.94 -3.59
N ALA A 304 -14.62 -12.29 -3.52
CA ALA A 304 -15.75 -11.37 -3.78
C ALA A 304 -15.60 -10.58 -5.10
N GLY A 305 -15.13 -11.23 -6.18
CA GLY A 305 -14.91 -10.64 -7.49
C GLY A 305 -13.63 -9.78 -7.63
N SER A 306 -12.84 -9.60 -6.58
CA SER A 306 -11.58 -8.86 -6.60
C SER A 306 -10.37 -9.79 -6.62
N GLN A 307 -9.36 -9.44 -7.43
CA GLN A 307 -8.10 -10.18 -7.46
C GLN A 307 -7.23 -9.79 -6.27
N VAL A 308 -6.75 -10.80 -5.54
CA VAL A 308 -5.84 -10.66 -4.41
C VAL A 308 -4.61 -11.54 -4.66
N THR A 309 -3.44 -11.07 -4.26
CA THR A 309 -2.19 -11.84 -4.39
C THR A 309 -1.73 -12.29 -3.00
N ILE A 310 -1.66 -13.58 -2.78
CA ILE A 310 -0.96 -14.16 -1.62
C ILE A 310 0.52 -14.25 -1.98
N VAL A 311 1.38 -13.79 -1.09
CA VAL A 311 2.84 -13.92 -1.25
C VAL A 311 3.35 -14.79 -0.12
N GLY A 312 4.22 -15.74 -0.45
CA GLY A 312 4.88 -16.57 0.53
C GLY A 312 6.35 -16.81 0.19
N VAL A 313 7.11 -17.16 1.22
CA VAL A 313 8.51 -17.56 1.12
C VAL A 313 8.74 -18.76 2.00
N MET A 314 9.43 -19.75 1.45
CA MET A 314 9.97 -20.90 2.19
C MET A 314 11.47 -21.02 1.97
N LEU A 315 12.19 -21.34 3.04
CA LEU A 315 13.65 -21.52 3.04
C LEU A 315 14.03 -22.80 3.79
N GLY A 316 14.96 -23.55 3.24
CA GLY A 316 15.57 -24.66 3.96
C GLY A 316 14.79 -25.99 3.94
N VAL A 317 13.90 -26.18 2.97
CA VAL A 317 13.17 -27.46 2.83
C VAL A 317 14.16 -28.54 2.38
N ARG A 318 14.26 -29.62 3.17
CA ARG A 318 15.17 -30.72 2.88
C ARG A 318 14.48 -31.81 2.06
N ALA A 319 15.24 -32.44 1.19
CA ALA A 319 14.80 -33.63 0.47
C ALA A 319 14.44 -34.76 1.47
N THR A 320 13.45 -35.55 1.14
CA THR A 320 12.98 -36.68 1.93
C THR A 320 12.98 -37.95 1.06
N ALA A 321 12.73 -39.11 1.68
CA ALA A 321 12.62 -40.37 0.92
C ALA A 321 11.48 -40.36 -0.10
N THR A 322 10.40 -39.60 0.18
CA THR A 322 9.25 -39.46 -0.73
C THR A 322 9.37 -38.28 -1.71
N GLN A 323 10.25 -37.32 -1.40
CA GLN A 323 10.57 -36.17 -2.24
C GLN A 323 12.08 -35.99 -2.29
N PRO A 324 12.75 -36.77 -3.16
CA PRO A 324 14.21 -36.79 -3.24
C PRO A 324 14.85 -35.53 -3.84
N SER A 325 14.03 -34.66 -4.43
CA SER A 325 14.45 -33.35 -4.93
C SER A 325 14.07 -32.26 -3.91
N GLU A 326 15.02 -31.41 -3.54
CA GLU A 326 14.77 -30.25 -2.65
C GLU A 326 13.81 -29.24 -3.30
N LEU A 327 13.85 -29.12 -4.64
CA LEU A 327 12.92 -28.26 -5.38
C LEU A 327 11.48 -28.80 -5.32
N ASP A 328 11.28 -30.09 -5.55
CA ASP A 328 9.95 -30.70 -5.47
C ASP A 328 9.41 -30.62 -4.05
N GLY A 329 10.27 -30.82 -3.05
CA GLY A 329 9.93 -30.68 -1.64
C GLY A 329 9.42 -29.28 -1.29
N VAL A 330 10.13 -28.24 -1.70
CA VAL A 330 9.73 -26.86 -1.39
C VAL A 330 8.50 -26.43 -2.19
N ILE A 331 8.32 -26.92 -3.43
CA ILE A 331 7.12 -26.68 -4.22
C ILE A 331 5.90 -27.27 -3.51
N SER A 332 5.92 -28.56 -3.18
CA SER A 332 4.81 -29.23 -2.49
C SER A 332 4.49 -28.58 -1.14
N ALA A 333 5.51 -28.25 -0.35
CA ALA A 333 5.31 -27.55 0.91
C ALA A 333 4.66 -26.15 0.74
N SER A 334 5.03 -25.45 -0.35
CA SER A 334 4.44 -24.14 -0.66
C SER A 334 3.00 -24.24 -1.13
N GLU A 335 2.65 -25.25 -1.92
CA GLU A 335 1.27 -25.55 -2.34
C GLU A 335 0.40 -25.92 -1.13
N ASN A 336 0.90 -26.74 -0.20
CA ASN A 336 0.19 -27.06 1.05
C ASN A 336 -0.06 -25.81 1.90
N LEU A 337 0.97 -25.00 2.11
CA LEU A 337 0.82 -23.73 2.83
C LEU A 337 -0.21 -22.82 2.15
N LEU A 338 -0.11 -22.66 0.84
CA LEU A 338 -1.03 -21.84 0.06
C LEU A 338 -2.48 -22.35 0.13
N SER A 339 -2.68 -23.65 0.04
CA SER A 339 -3.99 -24.31 0.16
C SER A 339 -4.60 -24.11 1.54
N SER A 340 -3.78 -24.20 2.60
CA SER A 340 -4.24 -24.05 3.99
C SER A 340 -4.69 -22.64 4.36
N VAL A 341 -4.25 -21.62 3.63
CA VAL A 341 -4.60 -20.20 3.91
C VAL A 341 -5.42 -19.54 2.80
N GLY A 342 -5.43 -20.14 1.61
CA GLY A 342 -6.01 -19.50 0.42
C GLY A 342 -7.53 -19.41 0.44
N GLY A 343 -8.21 -20.35 1.13
CA GLY A 343 -9.66 -20.42 1.25
C GLY A 343 -10.26 -19.49 2.31
N ASP A 344 -9.46 -19.03 3.27
CA ASP A 344 -9.92 -18.27 4.43
C ASP A 344 -9.92 -16.75 4.23
N LEU A 345 -9.63 -16.30 3.01
CA LEU A 345 -9.64 -14.87 2.69
C LEU A 345 -11.08 -14.34 2.63
N GLU A 346 -11.34 -13.26 3.35
CA GLU A 346 -12.63 -12.59 3.38
C GLU A 346 -12.54 -11.15 2.87
N HIS A 347 -13.60 -10.69 2.20
CA HIS A 347 -13.78 -9.29 1.83
C HIS A 347 -14.66 -8.61 2.88
N VAL A 348 -14.02 -7.89 3.80
CA VAL A 348 -14.70 -7.31 4.96
C VAL A 348 -14.80 -5.79 4.83
N GLN A 349 -16.01 -5.27 5.03
CA GLN A 349 -16.24 -3.83 5.07
C GLN A 349 -15.83 -3.24 6.43
N VAL A 350 -14.71 -2.52 6.45
CA VAL A 350 -14.13 -1.91 7.65
C VAL A 350 -14.84 -0.61 8.02
N ILE A 351 -15.18 0.20 7.03
CA ILE A 351 -15.95 1.43 7.17
C ILE A 351 -17.18 1.34 6.26
N ARG A 352 -18.36 1.52 6.81
CA ARG A 352 -19.61 1.60 6.05
C ARG A 352 -19.90 3.04 5.63
N PRO A 353 -20.57 3.29 4.50
CA PRO A 353 -21.12 4.60 4.21
C PRO A 353 -21.96 5.11 5.39
N GLY A 354 -21.87 6.39 5.74
CA GLY A 354 -22.54 6.96 6.90
C GLY A 354 -21.87 6.74 8.25
N THR A 355 -20.77 5.95 8.33
CA THR A 355 -20.01 5.81 9.58
C THR A 355 -19.46 7.17 10.01
N VAL A 356 -19.70 7.57 11.26
CA VAL A 356 -19.13 8.80 11.83
C VAL A 356 -17.62 8.62 12.00
N LEU A 357 -16.84 9.44 11.32
CA LEU A 357 -15.38 9.43 11.35
C LEU A 357 -14.83 10.42 12.39
N GLY A 358 -15.60 11.45 12.72
CA GLY A 358 -15.19 12.48 13.64
C GLY A 358 -16.20 13.63 13.71
N ASN A 359 -15.81 14.71 14.36
CA ASN A 359 -16.60 15.94 14.45
C ASN A 359 -15.83 17.11 13.86
N VAL A 360 -16.45 17.82 12.92
CA VAL A 360 -15.89 19.02 12.31
C VAL A 360 -16.43 20.22 13.04
N SER A 361 -15.57 21.06 13.57
CA SER A 361 -15.94 22.27 14.27
C SER A 361 -15.10 23.47 13.83
N SER A 362 -15.64 24.67 13.99
CA SER A 362 -14.91 25.93 13.86
C SER A 362 -15.31 26.87 14.97
N ALA A 363 -14.60 27.99 15.12
CA ALA A 363 -14.97 29.02 16.10
C ALA A 363 -16.36 29.64 15.86
N TRP A 364 -16.96 29.43 14.68
CA TRP A 364 -18.25 30.03 14.30
C TRP A 364 -19.40 29.02 14.21
N THR A 365 -19.12 27.72 14.22
CA THR A 365 -20.13 26.68 14.05
C THR A 365 -20.05 25.65 15.16
N ALA A 366 -21.20 25.26 15.69
CA ALA A 366 -21.28 24.04 16.47
C ALA A 366 -20.80 22.85 15.63
N GLY A 367 -20.18 21.86 16.28
CA GLY A 367 -19.63 20.71 15.60
C GLY A 367 -20.67 19.93 14.80
N SER A 368 -20.29 19.53 13.60
CA SER A 368 -21.07 18.65 12.73
C SER A 368 -20.35 17.32 12.53
N ALA A 369 -21.08 16.22 12.49
CA ALA A 369 -20.49 14.91 12.25
C ALA A 369 -19.90 14.84 10.85
N ALA A 370 -18.62 14.43 10.76
CA ALA A 370 -18.00 14.02 9.52
C ALA A 370 -18.30 12.52 9.31
N VAL A 371 -18.98 12.19 8.24
CA VAL A 371 -19.35 10.81 7.92
C VAL A 371 -18.64 10.32 6.67
N ALA A 372 -18.40 9.02 6.59
CA ALA A 372 -17.85 8.39 5.40
C ALA A 372 -18.86 8.48 4.25
N ALA A 373 -18.49 9.13 3.16
CA ALA A 373 -19.31 9.21 1.95
C ALA A 373 -19.37 7.85 1.23
N THR A 374 -18.25 7.12 1.25
CA THR A 374 -18.13 5.77 0.66
C THR A 374 -17.63 4.79 1.71
N GLY A 375 -17.93 3.51 1.50
CA GLY A 375 -17.38 2.44 2.32
C GLY A 375 -15.92 2.16 1.98
N ILE A 376 -15.18 1.64 2.97
CA ILE A 376 -13.84 1.08 2.79
C ILE A 376 -13.91 -0.39 3.14
N ALA A 377 -13.55 -1.24 2.21
CA ALA A 377 -13.42 -2.67 2.43
C ALA A 377 -11.96 -3.11 2.24
N VAL A 378 -11.58 -4.17 2.93
CA VAL A 378 -10.27 -4.82 2.80
C VAL A 378 -10.49 -6.31 2.56
N THR A 379 -9.60 -6.90 1.78
CA THR A 379 -9.53 -8.36 1.68
C THR A 379 -8.34 -8.82 2.50
N ALA A 380 -8.62 -9.61 3.52
CA ALA A 380 -7.62 -10.13 4.43
C ALA A 380 -8.16 -11.38 5.15
N TRP A 381 -7.32 -12.02 5.93
CA TRP A 381 -7.75 -13.12 6.77
C TRP A 381 -8.49 -12.64 8.04
N PRO A 382 -9.44 -13.44 8.56
CA PRO A 382 -9.97 -13.22 9.88
C PRO A 382 -8.86 -13.12 10.94
N GLY A 383 -9.06 -12.31 11.97
CA GLY A 383 -8.02 -12.05 12.97
C GLY A 383 -6.96 -11.02 12.56
N THR A 384 -6.93 -10.56 11.31
CA THR A 384 -5.96 -9.55 10.87
C THR A 384 -6.24 -8.19 11.52
N PRO A 385 -5.26 -7.54 12.16
CA PRO A 385 -5.40 -6.18 12.66
C PRO A 385 -5.37 -5.19 11.48
N VAL A 386 -6.38 -4.35 11.37
CA VAL A 386 -6.50 -3.31 10.36
C VAL A 386 -6.45 -1.95 11.01
N THR A 387 -5.56 -1.08 10.55
CA THR A 387 -5.46 0.30 11.04
C THR A 387 -6.18 1.25 10.07
N VAL A 388 -7.13 2.00 10.61
CA VAL A 388 -7.82 3.07 9.89
C VAL A 388 -7.19 4.40 10.27
N THR A 389 -6.65 5.11 9.30
CA THR A 389 -6.09 6.45 9.50
C THR A 389 -6.93 7.49 8.76
N VAL A 390 -7.44 8.46 9.49
CA VAL A 390 -8.14 9.61 8.91
C VAL A 390 -7.18 10.79 8.86
N THR A 391 -6.82 11.22 7.66
CA THR A 391 -5.95 12.38 7.46
C THR A 391 -6.79 13.57 7.00
N PRO A 392 -7.00 14.59 7.85
CA PRO A 392 -7.73 15.78 7.46
C PRO A 392 -6.93 16.57 6.41
N ARG A 393 -7.62 17.01 5.37
CA ARG A 393 -7.08 17.99 4.41
C ARG A 393 -7.76 19.34 4.66
N PRO A 394 -7.03 20.47 4.56
CA PRO A 394 -7.65 21.78 4.63
C PRO A 394 -8.76 21.89 3.59
N LEU A 395 -9.98 22.22 4.03
CA LEU A 395 -11.07 22.51 3.11
C LEU A 395 -10.75 23.83 2.42
N GLY A 396 -10.65 23.82 1.09
CA GLY A 396 -10.52 25.04 0.30
C GLY A 396 -11.72 25.95 0.49
N ARG A 397 -11.58 27.26 0.23
CA ARG A 397 -12.64 28.28 0.38
C ARG A 397 -13.91 28.05 -0.46
N ARG A 398 -13.96 27.00 -1.29
CA ARG A 398 -15.12 26.57 -2.07
C ARG A 398 -15.24 25.05 -1.97
N ALA A 399 -16.00 24.57 -1.02
CA ALA A 399 -16.65 23.29 -1.18
C ALA A 399 -17.92 23.56 -2.02
N GLY A 400 -17.86 23.30 -3.31
CA GLY A 400 -19.06 23.13 -4.12
C GLY A 400 -19.82 21.91 -3.61
N PRO A 401 -21.14 21.83 -3.88
CA PRO A 401 -21.88 20.62 -3.56
C PRO A 401 -21.27 19.41 -4.28
N PRO A 402 -21.38 18.20 -3.67
CA PRO A 402 -20.84 16.97 -4.25
C PRO A 402 -21.45 16.66 -5.62
#